data_23db4978b9347ee5ec7dac46afaa9f6c
#
_entry.id   23db4978b9347ee5ec7dac46afaa9f6c
#
_cell.length_a   1.000
_cell.length_b   1.000
_cell.length_c   1.000
_cell.angle_alpha   90.00
_cell.angle_beta   90.00
_cell.angle_gamma   90.00
#
_symmetry.space_group_name_H-M   'P 1'
#
loop_
_entity.id
_entity.type
_entity.pdbx_description
1 polymer ?
#
loop_
_entity_poly.entity_id
_entity_poly.type
_entity_poly.pdbx_seq_one_letter_code
_entity_poly.pdbx_strand_id
1 'polypeptide(L)'
;EQAENEKNVKIKQRLLTFVVVGAGFAGVETAGEINDFLHEAISYYHNIKRDDVQVTLIEAGTTILPGFNKNLSKYAHTRLEKNGIKILVQNVVTSFDGKNIDIKKLSDSSSESIIDSHTLIWTAGVTPVEIIQNSAFKLKNGKIIVNEFLEIPNYPGIFAIGDCSQLDSETNNKFPPTAQLAEAHAKLTAYNIKQIIENKEKKKFEYRWKGQSAVIGKRYGIAEAMGMKITGFWAWLLWRNYYLTKMPNIEKRIRVWLDWNIDLFSRIDISRYGFKRDT
;
A
#
# COMPACT_ATOMS: atom_id res chain seq x y z
N GLU A 1 5.95 12.42 20.67
CA GLU A 1 6.81 12.95 21.76
C GLU A 1 6.91 14.47 21.73
N GLN A 2 7.26 15.11 20.58
CA GLN A 2 7.34 16.57 20.49
C GLN A 2 6.03 17.26 20.87
N ALA A 3 4.89 16.73 20.42
CA ALA A 3 3.57 17.28 20.71
C ALA A 3 3.20 17.25 22.21
N GLU A 4 3.76 16.33 22.99
CA GLU A 4 3.51 16.22 24.43
C GLU A 4 3.95 17.50 25.19
N ASN A 5 5.08 18.06 24.78
CA ASN A 5 5.69 19.21 25.41
C ASN A 5 5.40 20.55 24.69
N GLU A 6 4.71 20.48 23.52
CA GLU A 6 4.41 21.67 22.74
C GLU A 6 3.28 22.49 23.38
N LYS A 7 3.56 23.77 23.66
CA LYS A 7 2.61 24.71 24.26
C LYS A 7 1.78 25.47 23.24
N ASN A 8 2.31 25.63 22.02
CA ASN A 8 1.60 26.31 20.96
C ASN A 8 0.57 25.34 20.34
N VAL A 9 -0.70 25.65 20.52
CA VAL A 9 -1.83 24.80 20.07
C VAL A 9 -1.76 24.51 18.58
N LYS A 10 -1.40 25.49 17.74
CA LYS A 10 -1.31 25.32 16.29
C LYS A 10 -0.16 24.39 15.88
N ILE A 11 1.00 24.52 16.52
CA ILE A 11 2.14 23.63 16.26
C ILE A 11 1.82 22.22 16.77
N LYS A 12 1.23 22.10 17.95
CA LYS A 12 0.79 20.83 18.52
C LYS A 12 -0.17 20.10 17.57
N GLN A 13 -1.17 20.81 17.03
CA GLN A 13 -2.13 20.24 16.08
C GLN A 13 -1.44 19.75 14.81
N ARG A 14 -0.49 20.50 14.25
CA ARG A 14 0.29 20.09 13.08
C ARG A 14 1.09 18.81 13.32
N LEU A 15 1.70 18.68 14.52
CA LEU A 15 2.47 17.50 14.92
C LEU A 15 1.59 16.25 15.11
N LEU A 16 0.30 16.45 15.41
CA LEU A 16 -0.68 15.38 15.63
C LEU A 16 -1.57 15.10 14.41
N THR A 17 -1.34 15.81 13.30
CA THR A 17 -2.03 15.59 12.03
C THR A 17 -1.13 14.80 11.08
N PHE A 18 -1.63 13.69 10.55
CA PHE A 18 -0.94 12.78 9.64
C PHE A 18 -1.74 12.67 8.34
N VAL A 19 -1.09 12.88 7.22
CA VAL A 19 -1.74 12.82 5.91
C VAL A 19 -1.12 11.71 5.07
N VAL A 20 -1.95 10.80 4.58
CA VAL A 20 -1.56 9.72 3.65
C VAL A 20 -2.19 10.00 2.30
N VAL A 21 -1.39 9.98 1.23
CA VAL A 21 -1.81 10.27 -0.14
C VAL A 21 -1.81 9.00 -0.97
N GLY A 22 -2.94 8.74 -1.61
CA GLY A 22 -3.21 7.51 -2.37
C GLY A 22 -3.94 6.47 -1.53
N ALA A 23 -5.18 6.13 -1.90
CA ALA A 23 -5.97 5.14 -1.19
C ALA A 23 -6.03 3.79 -1.92
N GLY A 24 -4.93 3.39 -2.53
CA GLY A 24 -4.68 2.00 -2.93
C GLY A 24 -4.37 1.11 -1.71
N PHE A 25 -3.86 -0.10 -1.95
CA PHE A 25 -3.51 -1.05 -0.87
C PHE A 25 -2.56 -0.43 0.17
N ALA A 26 -1.41 0.08 -0.29
CA ALA A 26 -0.40 0.66 0.59
C ALA A 26 -0.95 1.81 1.44
N GLY A 27 -1.70 2.74 0.85
CA GLY A 27 -2.22 3.90 1.57
C GLY A 27 -3.27 3.55 2.60
N VAL A 28 -4.19 2.65 2.25
CA VAL A 28 -5.24 2.19 3.18
C VAL A 28 -4.64 1.43 4.36
N GLU A 29 -3.72 0.50 4.10
CA GLU A 29 -3.01 -0.25 5.16
C GLU A 29 -2.18 0.70 6.03
N THR A 30 -1.41 1.61 5.43
CA THR A 30 -0.61 2.60 6.16
C THR A 30 -1.46 3.52 7.03
N ALA A 31 -2.57 4.04 6.50
CA ALA A 31 -3.46 4.91 7.27
C ALA A 31 -4.11 4.17 8.45
N GLY A 32 -4.52 2.91 8.23
CA GLY A 32 -5.07 2.06 9.28
C GLY A 32 -4.08 1.78 10.40
N GLU A 33 -2.87 1.33 10.05
CA GLU A 33 -1.82 1.00 11.01
C GLU A 33 -1.32 2.24 11.79
N ILE A 34 -1.13 3.38 11.11
CA ILE A 34 -0.75 4.63 11.78
C ILE A 34 -1.83 5.05 12.78
N ASN A 35 -3.09 5.00 12.37
CA ASN A 35 -4.20 5.38 13.24
C ASN A 35 -4.26 4.50 14.49
N ASP A 36 -4.17 3.18 14.33
CA ASP A 36 -4.20 2.24 15.43
C ASP A 36 -2.98 2.40 16.35
N PHE A 37 -1.78 2.55 15.78
CA PHE A 37 -0.54 2.80 16.52
C PHE A 37 -0.63 4.09 17.35
N LEU A 38 -1.08 5.19 16.75
CA LEU A 38 -1.21 6.47 17.45
C LEU A 38 -2.21 6.39 18.59
N HIS A 39 -3.35 5.76 18.39
CA HIS A 39 -4.36 5.58 19.44
C HIS A 39 -3.87 4.71 20.60
N GLU A 40 -3.01 3.73 20.37
CA GLU A 40 -2.36 2.98 21.44
C GLU A 40 -1.26 3.79 22.12
N ALA A 41 -0.45 4.53 21.34
CA ALA A 41 0.64 5.35 21.83
C ALA A 41 0.17 6.47 22.79
N ILE A 42 -1.01 7.04 22.55
CA ILE A 42 -1.58 8.11 23.40
C ILE A 42 -1.67 7.70 24.87
N SER A 43 -1.89 6.42 25.16
CA SER A 43 -1.96 5.94 26.56
C SER A 43 -0.68 6.19 27.38
N TYR A 44 0.43 6.51 26.73
CA TYR A 44 1.73 6.82 27.34
C TYR A 44 1.99 8.33 27.49
N TYR A 45 1.06 9.18 27.04
CA TYR A 45 1.19 10.63 27.05
C TYR A 45 0.07 11.25 27.91
N HIS A 46 0.40 12.31 28.67
CA HIS A 46 -0.55 12.96 29.59
C HIS A 46 -1.27 14.13 28.97
N ASN A 47 -0.59 14.84 28.05
CA ASN A 47 -1.06 16.08 27.46
C ASN A 47 -1.70 15.90 26.07
N ILE A 48 -1.81 14.65 25.57
CA ILE A 48 -2.39 14.34 24.28
C ILE A 48 -3.64 13.49 24.48
N LYS A 49 -4.76 13.95 23.93
CA LYS A 49 -6.03 13.21 23.93
C LYS A 49 -6.25 12.53 22.57
N ARG A 50 -7.14 11.55 22.57
CA ARG A 50 -7.49 10.80 21.34
C ARG A 50 -7.99 11.73 20.23
N ASP A 51 -8.80 12.72 20.58
CA ASP A 51 -9.41 13.66 19.64
C ASP A 51 -8.41 14.71 19.11
N ASP A 52 -7.21 14.81 19.70
CA ASP A 52 -6.15 15.69 19.22
C ASP A 52 -5.43 15.09 17.99
N VAL A 53 -5.51 13.77 17.79
CA VAL A 53 -4.84 13.08 16.69
C VAL A 53 -5.76 12.97 15.49
N GLN A 54 -5.27 13.37 14.33
CA GLN A 54 -6.00 13.28 13.06
C GLN A 54 -5.20 12.53 12.02
N VAL A 55 -5.79 11.48 11.45
CA VAL A 55 -5.28 10.80 10.27
C VAL A 55 -6.21 11.10 9.10
N THR A 56 -5.65 11.60 8.00
CA THR A 56 -6.40 11.93 6.77
C THR A 56 -5.84 11.12 5.61
N LEU A 57 -6.72 10.42 4.90
CA LEU A 57 -6.41 9.67 3.68
C LEU A 57 -6.97 10.41 2.47
N ILE A 58 -6.10 10.79 1.53
CA ILE A 58 -6.46 11.56 0.33
C ILE A 58 -6.37 10.65 -0.91
N GLU A 59 -7.41 10.68 -1.74
CA GLU A 59 -7.49 9.88 -2.96
C GLU A 59 -8.02 10.72 -4.14
N ALA A 60 -7.32 10.67 -5.26
CA ALA A 60 -7.73 11.34 -6.49
C ALA A 60 -8.97 10.68 -7.14
N GLY A 61 -9.11 9.37 -7.00
CA GLY A 61 -10.24 8.62 -7.50
C GLY A 61 -11.54 8.88 -6.72
N THR A 62 -12.62 8.31 -7.20
CA THR A 62 -13.95 8.41 -6.57
C THR A 62 -14.14 7.46 -5.39
N THR A 63 -13.27 6.45 -5.24
CA THR A 63 -13.36 5.42 -4.20
C THR A 63 -11.98 5.00 -3.73
N ILE A 64 -11.87 4.59 -2.49
CA ILE A 64 -10.68 3.91 -1.98
C ILE A 64 -10.63 2.47 -2.52
N LEU A 65 -9.44 1.87 -2.59
CA LEU A 65 -9.24 0.48 -3.04
C LEU A 65 -9.95 0.18 -4.37
N PRO A 66 -9.68 0.94 -5.45
CA PRO A 66 -10.42 0.84 -6.72
C PRO A 66 -10.32 -0.54 -7.39
N GLY A 67 -9.34 -1.37 -6.99
CA GLY A 67 -9.18 -2.75 -7.48
C GLY A 67 -10.14 -3.77 -6.86
N PHE A 68 -10.86 -3.41 -5.79
CA PHE A 68 -11.80 -4.30 -5.12
C PHE A 68 -13.24 -4.15 -5.67
N ASN A 69 -14.06 -5.14 -5.38
CA ASN A 69 -15.51 -5.03 -5.56
C ASN A 69 -16.05 -3.80 -4.80
N LYS A 70 -16.98 -3.05 -5.42
CA LYS A 70 -17.55 -1.82 -4.86
C LYS A 70 -18.08 -1.95 -3.43
N ASN A 71 -18.68 -3.10 -3.09
CA ASN A 71 -19.21 -3.33 -1.73
C ASN A 71 -18.09 -3.48 -0.71
N LEU A 72 -16.95 -4.12 -1.09
CA LEU A 72 -15.78 -4.25 -0.23
C LEU A 72 -15.09 -2.90 -0.03
N SER A 73 -14.94 -2.11 -1.09
CA SER A 73 -14.39 -0.74 -1.01
C SER A 73 -15.26 0.15 -0.12
N LYS A 74 -16.59 0.07 -0.26
CA LYS A 74 -17.54 0.79 0.61
C LYS A 74 -17.44 0.34 2.07
N TYR A 75 -17.35 -0.97 2.31
CA TYR A 75 -17.14 -1.50 3.66
C TYR A 75 -15.85 -0.97 4.29
N ALA A 76 -14.74 -1.00 3.54
CA ALA A 76 -13.46 -0.48 3.99
C ALA A 76 -13.54 1.03 4.31
N HIS A 77 -14.14 1.82 3.43
CA HIS A 77 -14.37 3.25 3.64
C HIS A 77 -15.10 3.52 4.95
N THR A 78 -16.29 2.92 5.11
CA THR A 78 -17.10 3.10 6.31
C THR A 78 -16.37 2.64 7.58
N ARG A 79 -15.56 1.57 7.48
CA ARG A 79 -14.80 1.08 8.63
C ARG A 79 -13.68 2.02 9.05
N LEU A 80 -12.93 2.55 8.10
CA LEU A 80 -11.87 3.51 8.36
C LEU A 80 -12.42 4.81 8.97
N GLU A 81 -13.54 5.32 8.44
CA GLU A 81 -14.21 6.50 9.03
C GLU A 81 -14.68 6.24 10.46
N LYS A 82 -15.26 5.07 10.74
CA LYS A 82 -15.65 4.68 12.11
C LYS A 82 -14.46 4.58 13.07
N ASN A 83 -13.27 4.31 12.54
CA ASN A 83 -12.04 4.31 13.32
C ASN A 83 -11.45 5.71 13.51
N GLY A 84 -12.07 6.77 12.94
CA GLY A 84 -11.65 8.17 13.09
C GLY A 84 -10.74 8.68 11.96
N ILE A 85 -10.53 7.91 10.91
CA ILE A 85 -9.75 8.35 9.74
C ILE A 85 -10.64 9.19 8.84
N LYS A 86 -10.19 10.42 8.54
CA LYS A 86 -10.85 11.28 7.57
C LYS A 86 -10.48 10.87 6.14
N ILE A 87 -11.47 10.62 5.29
CA ILE A 87 -11.23 10.20 3.91
C ILE A 87 -11.70 11.29 2.95
N LEU A 88 -10.78 11.75 2.09
CA LEU A 88 -11.03 12.78 1.08
C LEU A 88 -10.83 12.16 -0.30
N VAL A 89 -11.92 11.68 -0.91
CA VAL A 89 -11.93 11.20 -2.30
C VAL A 89 -12.10 12.37 -3.26
N GLN A 90 -11.69 12.19 -4.52
CA GLN A 90 -11.68 13.23 -5.56
C GLN A 90 -10.88 14.47 -5.16
N ASN A 91 -9.83 14.27 -4.37
CA ASN A 91 -8.91 15.31 -3.96
C ASN A 91 -7.46 14.94 -4.35
N VAL A 92 -6.69 15.94 -4.74
CA VAL A 92 -5.26 15.80 -5.05
C VAL A 92 -4.45 16.75 -4.18
N VAL A 93 -3.28 16.29 -3.77
CA VAL A 93 -2.28 17.16 -3.14
C VAL A 93 -1.52 17.88 -4.24
N THR A 94 -1.46 19.20 -4.17
CA THR A 94 -0.78 20.04 -5.15
C THR A 94 0.58 20.52 -4.68
N SER A 95 0.74 20.75 -3.38
CA SER A 95 2.02 21.13 -2.78
C SER A 95 2.14 20.71 -1.31
N PHE A 96 3.38 20.68 -0.81
CA PHE A 96 3.70 20.51 0.61
C PHE A 96 5.00 21.28 0.94
N ASP A 97 4.90 22.23 1.87
CA ASP A 97 6.02 23.08 2.29
C ASP A 97 6.69 22.63 3.61
N GLY A 98 6.31 21.43 4.12
CA GLY A 98 6.75 20.90 5.41
C GLY A 98 5.87 21.33 6.60
N LYS A 99 4.85 22.16 6.36
CA LYS A 99 3.90 22.64 7.37
C LYS A 99 2.47 22.70 6.88
N ASN A 100 2.28 22.98 5.60
CA ASN A 100 0.98 23.14 4.97
C ASN A 100 0.92 22.21 3.75
N ILE A 101 -0.19 21.49 3.62
CA ILE A 101 -0.47 20.61 2.50
C ILE A 101 -1.62 21.26 1.73
N ASP A 102 -1.34 21.72 0.51
CA ASP A 102 -2.37 22.27 -0.35
C ASP A 102 -3.09 21.13 -1.07
N ILE A 103 -4.41 21.15 -1.00
CA ILE A 103 -5.26 20.16 -1.64
C ILE A 103 -6.29 20.84 -2.53
N LYS A 104 -6.59 20.18 -3.65
CA LYS A 104 -7.58 20.63 -4.63
C LYS A 104 -8.60 19.55 -4.89
N LYS A 105 -9.87 19.94 -4.87
CA LYS A 105 -10.97 19.05 -5.22
C LYS A 105 -11.12 18.96 -6.73
N LEU A 106 -11.12 17.77 -7.28
CA LEU A 106 -11.19 17.56 -8.74
C LEU A 106 -12.55 17.88 -9.35
N SER A 107 -13.64 17.78 -8.56
CA SER A 107 -14.99 18.14 -9.01
C SER A 107 -15.27 19.63 -9.02
N ASP A 108 -14.43 20.43 -8.36
CA ASP A 108 -14.58 21.89 -8.26
C ASP A 108 -13.17 22.53 -8.28
N SER A 109 -12.80 23.03 -9.43
CA SER A 109 -11.47 23.63 -9.66
C SER A 109 -11.18 24.88 -8.85
N SER A 110 -12.21 25.53 -8.28
CA SER A 110 -12.09 26.70 -7.41
C SER A 110 -11.93 26.35 -5.93
N SER A 111 -12.15 25.08 -5.57
CA SER A 111 -12.09 24.62 -4.17
C SER A 111 -10.68 24.16 -3.83
N GLU A 112 -9.84 25.10 -3.40
CA GLU A 112 -8.55 24.82 -2.76
C GLU A 112 -8.70 24.90 -1.24
N SER A 113 -8.04 24.00 -0.53
CA SER A 113 -8.00 24.00 0.92
C SER A 113 -6.63 23.56 1.44
N ILE A 114 -6.32 23.91 2.66
CA ILE A 114 -5.03 23.65 3.28
C ILE A 114 -5.23 22.73 4.49
N ILE A 115 -4.40 21.71 4.60
CA ILE A 115 -4.27 20.89 5.80
C ILE A 115 -2.96 21.25 6.48
N ASP A 116 -3.05 21.74 7.70
CA ASP A 116 -1.89 21.99 8.57
C ASP A 116 -1.34 20.66 9.08
N SER A 117 -0.15 20.25 8.63
CA SER A 117 0.50 19.00 9.05
C SER A 117 2.02 19.07 8.82
N HIS A 118 2.78 18.42 9.71
CA HIS A 118 4.21 18.20 9.53
C HIS A 118 4.51 16.82 8.88
N THR A 119 3.50 15.97 8.71
CA THR A 119 3.69 14.60 8.23
C THR A 119 2.83 14.32 7.01
N LEU A 120 3.50 14.16 5.88
CA LEU A 120 2.90 13.71 4.62
C LEU A 120 3.54 12.37 4.20
N ILE A 121 2.71 11.35 4.01
CA ILE A 121 3.14 10.03 3.56
C ILE A 121 2.58 9.80 2.16
N TRP A 122 3.48 9.70 1.19
CA TRP A 122 3.11 9.56 -0.21
C TRP A 122 3.12 8.08 -0.62
N THR A 123 1.96 7.54 -0.93
CA THR A 123 1.78 6.16 -1.41
C THR A 123 1.16 6.10 -2.80
N ALA A 124 0.91 7.26 -3.42
CA ALA A 124 0.26 7.35 -4.73
C ALA A 124 1.28 7.24 -5.87
N GLY A 125 0.96 6.39 -6.83
CA GLY A 125 1.73 6.21 -8.05
C GLY A 125 3.00 5.36 -7.86
N VAL A 126 3.24 4.50 -8.83
CA VAL A 126 4.47 3.70 -8.97
C VAL A 126 4.97 3.88 -10.38
N THR A 127 6.20 4.34 -10.53
CA THR A 127 6.88 4.44 -11.82
C THR A 127 8.15 3.59 -11.83
N PRO A 128 8.49 2.97 -12.95
CA PRO A 128 9.78 2.29 -13.07
C PRO A 128 10.95 3.25 -12.82
N VAL A 129 12.02 2.70 -12.27
CA VAL A 129 13.25 3.46 -11.97
C VAL A 129 13.85 4.09 -13.24
N GLU A 130 14.63 5.13 -13.06
CA GLU A 130 15.19 5.95 -14.15
C GLU A 130 15.98 5.13 -15.18
N ILE A 131 16.71 4.10 -14.75
CA ILE A 131 17.45 3.21 -15.66
C ILE A 131 16.55 2.53 -16.71
N ILE A 132 15.29 2.24 -16.34
CA ILE A 132 14.30 1.69 -17.29
C ILE A 132 13.83 2.77 -18.25
N GLN A 133 13.54 3.97 -17.74
CA GLN A 133 13.08 5.10 -18.55
C GLN A 133 14.13 5.54 -19.58
N ASN A 134 15.41 5.47 -19.23
CA ASN A 134 16.54 5.84 -20.08
C ASN A 134 17.09 4.66 -20.91
N SER A 135 16.45 3.49 -20.85
CA SER A 135 16.87 2.33 -21.64
C SER A 135 16.57 2.51 -23.13
N ALA A 136 17.32 1.79 -23.98
CA ALA A 136 17.05 1.73 -25.42
C ALA A 136 15.82 0.89 -25.80
N PHE A 137 15.13 0.29 -24.81
CA PHE A 137 13.98 -0.57 -25.04
C PHE A 137 12.72 0.25 -25.35
N LYS A 138 11.81 -0.34 -26.12
CA LYS A 138 10.50 0.28 -26.37
C LYS A 138 9.66 0.28 -25.11
N LEU A 139 9.20 1.47 -24.71
CA LEU A 139 8.39 1.67 -23.52
C LEU A 139 6.93 1.97 -23.88
N LYS A 140 6.01 1.55 -23.00
CA LYS A 140 4.61 1.97 -22.95
C LYS A 140 4.24 2.30 -21.51
N ASN A 141 3.75 3.51 -21.26
CA ASN A 141 3.49 4.01 -19.90
C ASN A 141 4.71 3.90 -18.96
N GLY A 142 5.92 4.16 -19.47
CA GLY A 142 7.18 4.05 -18.73
C GLY A 142 7.67 2.62 -18.48
N LYS A 143 6.95 1.57 -18.94
CA LYS A 143 7.29 0.16 -18.73
C LYS A 143 7.81 -0.47 -20.02
N ILE A 144 8.73 -1.42 -19.90
CA ILE A 144 9.29 -2.17 -21.04
C ILE A 144 8.20 -3.07 -21.63
N ILE A 145 7.99 -2.96 -22.94
CA ILE A 145 7.09 -3.84 -23.66
C ILE A 145 7.71 -5.23 -23.76
N VAL A 146 6.96 -6.25 -23.42
CA VAL A 146 7.36 -7.67 -23.55
C VAL A 146 6.32 -8.47 -24.33
N ASN A 147 6.79 -9.51 -25.02
CA ASN A 147 5.93 -10.46 -25.72
C ASN A 147 5.27 -11.45 -24.74
N GLU A 148 4.53 -12.40 -25.28
CA GLU A 148 3.83 -13.46 -24.54
C GLU A 148 4.74 -14.42 -23.76
N PHE A 149 6.06 -14.41 -24.03
CA PHE A 149 7.07 -15.20 -23.31
C PHE A 149 7.82 -14.37 -22.26
N LEU A 150 7.44 -13.09 -22.07
CA LEU A 150 8.09 -12.07 -21.22
C LEU A 150 9.47 -11.62 -21.74
N GLU A 151 9.79 -11.92 -23.02
CA GLU A 151 10.99 -11.41 -23.70
C GLU A 151 10.76 -10.00 -24.27
N ILE A 152 11.80 -9.22 -24.32
CA ILE A 152 11.79 -7.91 -24.99
C ILE A 152 11.84 -8.16 -26.51
N PRO A 153 10.87 -7.65 -27.30
CA PRO A 153 10.90 -7.81 -28.77
C PRO A 153 12.20 -7.29 -29.38
N ASN A 154 12.74 -8.03 -30.34
CA ASN A 154 14.02 -7.78 -31.00
C ASN A 154 15.29 -7.97 -30.14
N TYR A 155 15.15 -8.44 -28.91
CA TYR A 155 16.26 -8.75 -28.01
C TYR A 155 16.13 -10.18 -27.46
N PRO A 156 16.46 -11.21 -28.28
CA PRO A 156 16.31 -12.60 -27.86
C PRO A 156 17.12 -12.92 -26.60
N GLY A 157 16.50 -13.62 -25.64
CA GLY A 157 17.13 -13.98 -24.38
C GLY A 157 17.16 -12.87 -23.32
N ILE A 158 16.61 -11.68 -23.63
CA ILE A 158 16.46 -10.60 -22.65
C ILE A 158 14.99 -10.51 -22.22
N PHE A 159 14.77 -10.55 -20.90
CA PHE A 159 13.44 -10.56 -20.31
C PHE A 159 13.24 -9.30 -19.44
N ALA A 160 11.97 -8.83 -19.37
CA ALA A 160 11.55 -7.87 -18.37
C ALA A 160 10.34 -8.41 -17.60
N ILE A 161 10.38 -8.32 -16.28
CA ILE A 161 9.38 -8.94 -15.40
C ILE A 161 8.93 -8.01 -14.27
N GLY A 162 7.76 -8.28 -13.69
CA GLY A 162 7.20 -7.47 -12.59
C GLY A 162 6.75 -6.09 -13.04
N ASP A 163 6.86 -5.12 -12.14
CA ASP A 163 6.26 -3.79 -12.30
C ASP A 163 6.90 -2.94 -13.40
N CYS A 164 8.14 -3.25 -13.81
CA CYS A 164 8.81 -2.56 -14.90
C CYS A 164 8.43 -3.07 -16.31
N SER A 165 7.63 -4.13 -16.40
CA SER A 165 7.22 -4.75 -17.66
C SER A 165 5.75 -4.56 -17.98
N GLN A 166 5.42 -4.55 -19.26
CA GLN A 166 4.06 -4.53 -19.76
C GLN A 166 3.93 -5.47 -20.96
N LEU A 167 2.99 -6.42 -20.88
CA LEU A 167 2.66 -7.29 -22.01
C LEU A 167 2.06 -6.51 -23.17
N ASP A 168 2.49 -6.82 -24.40
CA ASP A 168 2.03 -6.15 -25.63
C ASP A 168 0.60 -6.60 -26.06
N SER A 169 -0.07 -7.46 -25.30
CA SER A 169 -1.41 -7.91 -25.63
C SER A 169 -2.47 -7.19 -24.80
N GLU A 170 -3.56 -6.77 -25.43
CA GLU A 170 -4.70 -6.13 -24.75
C GLU A 170 -5.39 -7.08 -23.74
N THR A 171 -5.30 -8.38 -23.95
CA THR A 171 -5.92 -9.40 -23.10
C THR A 171 -5.22 -9.60 -21.77
N ASN A 172 -3.90 -9.38 -21.68
CA ASN A 172 -3.10 -9.63 -20.50
C ASN A 172 -2.80 -8.37 -19.64
N ASN A 173 -3.19 -7.19 -20.11
CA ASN A 173 -3.04 -5.93 -19.37
C ASN A 173 -4.10 -5.69 -18.28
N LYS A 174 -4.95 -6.70 -17.99
CA LYS A 174 -6.07 -6.56 -17.05
C LYS A 174 -5.69 -6.64 -15.58
N PHE A 175 -4.45 -7.01 -15.27
CA PHE A 175 -4.03 -7.20 -13.88
C PHE A 175 -3.19 -6.01 -13.39
N PRO A 176 -3.50 -5.47 -12.21
CA PRO A 176 -2.67 -4.44 -11.61
C PRO A 176 -1.29 -4.99 -11.26
N PRO A 177 -0.25 -4.14 -11.23
CA PRO A 177 1.08 -4.54 -10.79
C PRO A 177 1.01 -5.01 -9.33
N THR A 178 1.37 -6.27 -9.10
CA THR A 178 1.34 -6.90 -7.78
C THR A 178 2.48 -7.89 -7.63
N ALA A 179 2.89 -8.15 -6.38
CA ALA A 179 3.88 -9.16 -6.07
C ALA A 179 3.49 -10.56 -6.59
N GLN A 180 2.20 -10.90 -6.60
CA GLN A 180 1.71 -12.17 -7.16
C GLN A 180 1.97 -12.27 -8.66
N LEU A 181 1.77 -11.17 -9.40
CA LEU A 181 2.04 -11.10 -10.82
C LEU A 181 3.55 -11.21 -11.08
N ALA A 182 4.37 -10.48 -10.31
CA ALA A 182 5.83 -10.55 -10.40
C ALA A 182 6.38 -11.96 -10.11
N GLU A 183 5.84 -12.66 -9.10
CA GLU A 183 6.18 -14.07 -8.84
C GLU A 183 5.83 -14.98 -10.02
N ALA A 184 4.67 -14.77 -10.66
CA ALA A 184 4.25 -15.55 -11.81
C ALA A 184 5.17 -15.30 -13.02
N HIS A 185 5.53 -14.02 -13.27
CA HIS A 185 6.51 -13.65 -14.27
C HIS A 185 7.86 -14.34 -14.01
N ALA A 186 8.38 -14.25 -12.79
CA ALA A 186 9.67 -14.84 -12.44
C ALA A 186 9.71 -16.36 -12.66
N LYS A 187 8.65 -17.08 -12.26
CA LYS A 187 8.56 -18.54 -12.46
C LYS A 187 8.55 -18.92 -13.92
N LEU A 188 7.77 -18.21 -14.74
CA LEU A 188 7.75 -18.48 -16.18
C LEU A 188 9.07 -18.14 -16.84
N THR A 189 9.66 -17.00 -16.50
CA THR A 189 10.94 -16.58 -17.06
C THR A 189 12.06 -17.57 -16.73
N ALA A 190 12.14 -18.04 -15.50
CA ALA A 190 13.11 -19.06 -15.09
C ALA A 190 12.90 -20.37 -15.88
N TYR A 191 11.63 -20.79 -16.08
CA TYR A 191 11.30 -21.92 -16.91
C TYR A 191 11.75 -21.70 -18.37
N ASN A 192 11.42 -20.55 -18.97
CA ASN A 192 11.74 -20.24 -20.35
C ASN A 192 13.25 -20.11 -20.61
N ILE A 193 14.01 -19.55 -19.66
CA ILE A 193 15.47 -19.53 -19.73
C ILE A 193 16.03 -20.97 -19.79
N LYS A 194 15.53 -21.87 -18.94
CA LYS A 194 15.92 -23.27 -18.97
C LYS A 194 15.58 -23.91 -20.32
N GLN A 195 14.40 -23.65 -20.89
CA GLN A 195 14.03 -24.17 -22.19
C GLN A 195 14.95 -23.68 -23.31
N ILE A 196 15.36 -22.40 -23.27
CA ILE A 196 16.31 -21.86 -24.25
C ILE A 196 17.66 -22.56 -24.16
N ILE A 197 18.18 -22.80 -22.96
CA ILE A 197 19.46 -23.52 -22.75
C ILE A 197 19.39 -24.97 -23.25
N GLU A 198 18.22 -25.61 -23.09
CA GLU A 198 17.99 -26.98 -23.48
C GLU A 198 17.51 -27.13 -24.96
N ASN A 199 17.44 -26.00 -25.70
CA ASN A 199 16.90 -25.95 -27.09
C ASN A 199 15.47 -26.53 -27.20
N LYS A 200 14.61 -26.25 -26.19
CA LYS A 200 13.21 -26.66 -26.11
C LYS A 200 12.26 -25.48 -26.29
N GLU A 201 10.98 -25.77 -26.48
CA GLU A 201 9.94 -24.77 -26.67
C GLU A 201 9.64 -23.97 -25.37
N LYS A 202 9.51 -22.66 -25.52
CA LYS A 202 9.08 -21.76 -24.47
C LYS A 202 7.59 -21.88 -24.21
N LYS A 203 7.16 -21.56 -22.99
CA LYS A 203 5.74 -21.43 -22.61
C LYS A 203 5.31 -19.97 -22.63
N LYS A 204 4.07 -19.73 -23.06
CA LYS A 204 3.40 -18.45 -23.01
C LYS A 204 2.97 -18.10 -21.59
N PHE A 205 2.88 -16.81 -21.28
CA PHE A 205 2.39 -16.32 -20.02
C PHE A 205 0.87 -16.44 -19.94
N GLU A 206 0.43 -17.21 -18.97
CA GLU A 206 -0.98 -17.33 -18.59
C GLU A 206 -1.12 -17.06 -17.09
N TYR A 207 -1.95 -16.12 -16.73
CA TYR A 207 -2.16 -15.77 -15.33
C TYR A 207 -3.62 -15.93 -14.93
N ARG A 208 -3.85 -16.68 -13.87
CA ARG A 208 -5.16 -16.78 -13.22
C ARG A 208 -5.16 -15.98 -11.94
N TRP A 209 -6.07 -15.05 -11.85
CA TRP A 209 -6.29 -14.25 -10.67
C TRP A 209 -6.60 -15.13 -9.46
N LYS A 210 -5.84 -15.02 -8.39
CA LYS A 210 -6.02 -15.81 -7.16
C LYS A 210 -6.86 -15.12 -6.11
N GLY A 211 -7.08 -13.82 -6.25
CA GLY A 211 -7.73 -12.98 -5.29
C GLY A 211 -6.80 -11.92 -4.71
N GLN A 212 -7.37 -11.10 -3.84
CA GLN A 212 -6.69 -10.00 -3.18
C GLN A 212 -7.23 -9.82 -1.77
N SER A 213 -6.43 -9.24 -0.90
CA SER A 213 -6.81 -8.91 0.47
C SER A 213 -6.08 -7.67 0.94
N ALA A 214 -6.70 -6.89 1.82
CA ALA A 214 -6.11 -5.72 2.46
C ALA A 214 -6.49 -5.68 3.93
N VAL A 215 -5.57 -5.22 4.78
CA VAL A 215 -5.84 -4.89 6.17
C VAL A 215 -6.32 -3.44 6.24
N ILE A 216 -7.38 -3.19 7.01
CA ILE A 216 -8.00 -1.87 7.17
C ILE A 216 -8.02 -1.43 8.63
N GLY A 217 -6.95 -1.74 9.36
CA GLY A 217 -6.76 -1.49 10.78
C GLY A 217 -6.80 -2.76 11.63
N LYS A 218 -6.63 -2.58 12.94
CA LYS A 218 -6.43 -3.67 13.91
C LYS A 218 -7.54 -4.71 13.85
N ARG A 219 -7.17 -5.94 13.44
CA ARG A 219 -8.05 -7.12 13.33
C ARG A 219 -9.20 -6.97 12.33
N TYR A 220 -9.11 -6.04 11.39
CA TYR A 220 -10.08 -5.88 10.32
C TYR A 220 -9.41 -5.95 8.96
N GLY A 221 -10.02 -6.68 8.06
CA GLY A 221 -9.57 -6.80 6.68
C GLY A 221 -10.74 -6.91 5.71
N ILE A 222 -10.38 -6.87 4.43
CA ILE A 222 -11.23 -7.26 3.33
C ILE A 222 -10.48 -8.25 2.46
N ALA A 223 -11.18 -9.23 1.91
CA ALA A 223 -10.60 -10.20 0.99
C ALA A 223 -11.61 -10.58 -0.09
N GLU A 224 -11.08 -10.78 -1.28
CA GLU A 224 -11.82 -11.30 -2.42
C GLU A 224 -11.00 -12.45 -3.03
N ALA A 225 -11.47 -13.68 -2.89
CA ALA A 225 -10.78 -14.87 -3.35
C ALA A 225 -11.79 -15.92 -3.82
N MET A 226 -11.54 -16.56 -4.96
CA MET A 226 -12.38 -17.62 -5.52
C MET A 226 -13.87 -17.25 -5.60
N GLY A 227 -14.18 -15.98 -5.93
CA GLY A 227 -15.55 -15.45 -6.00
C GLY A 227 -16.20 -15.12 -4.64
N MET A 228 -15.54 -15.44 -3.53
CA MET A 228 -16.01 -15.11 -2.17
C MET A 228 -15.53 -13.71 -1.75
N LYS A 229 -16.38 -13.01 -1.02
CA LYS A 229 -16.11 -11.70 -0.42
C LYS A 229 -16.14 -11.84 1.09
N ILE A 230 -15.02 -11.63 1.73
CA ILE A 230 -14.85 -11.80 3.17
C ILE A 230 -14.47 -10.46 3.76
N THR A 231 -15.04 -10.11 4.92
CA THR A 231 -14.79 -8.84 5.61
C THR A 231 -14.52 -9.06 7.09
N GLY A 232 -13.96 -8.04 7.75
CA GLY A 232 -13.75 -8.03 9.20
C GLY A 232 -12.65 -8.95 9.66
N PHE A 233 -12.86 -9.57 10.83
CA PHE A 233 -11.87 -10.44 11.49
C PHE A 233 -11.43 -11.63 10.61
N TRP A 234 -12.37 -12.29 9.94
CA TRP A 234 -12.06 -13.45 9.10
C TRP A 234 -11.22 -13.11 7.89
N ALA A 235 -11.43 -11.94 7.27
CA ALA A 235 -10.58 -11.46 6.18
C ALA A 235 -9.16 -11.14 6.68
N TRP A 236 -9.05 -10.51 7.85
CA TRP A 236 -7.77 -10.24 8.51
C TRP A 236 -7.02 -11.54 8.86
N LEU A 237 -7.72 -12.54 9.42
CA LEU A 237 -7.13 -13.83 9.74
C LEU A 237 -6.65 -14.57 8.48
N LEU A 238 -7.42 -14.52 7.39
CA LEU A 238 -7.04 -15.09 6.10
C LEU A 238 -5.80 -14.41 5.54
N TRP A 239 -5.73 -13.07 5.56
CA TRP A 239 -4.58 -12.27 5.15
C TRP A 239 -3.32 -12.71 5.93
N ARG A 240 -3.44 -12.78 7.24
CA ARG A 240 -2.38 -13.16 8.17
C ARG A 240 -1.81 -14.56 7.86
N ASN A 241 -2.68 -15.54 7.71
CA ASN A 241 -2.28 -16.91 7.36
C ASN A 241 -1.66 -16.98 5.96
N TYR A 242 -2.23 -16.28 4.99
CA TYR A 242 -1.66 -16.22 3.64
C TYR A 242 -0.21 -15.71 3.66
N TYR A 243 0.07 -14.59 4.31
CA TYR A 243 1.44 -14.04 4.38
C TYR A 243 2.39 -14.94 5.17
N LEU A 244 1.89 -15.62 6.20
CA LEU A 244 2.69 -16.61 6.92
C LEU A 244 3.17 -17.74 5.99
N THR A 245 2.31 -18.21 5.08
CA THR A 245 2.70 -19.26 4.09
C THR A 245 3.73 -18.75 3.08
N LYS A 246 3.82 -17.43 2.85
CA LYS A 246 4.78 -16.81 1.92
C LYS A 246 6.19 -16.68 2.47
N MET A 247 6.38 -16.84 3.76
CA MET A 247 7.71 -16.79 4.37
C MET A 247 8.56 -17.98 3.92
N PRO A 248 9.82 -17.74 3.52
CA PRO A 248 10.65 -18.78 2.89
C PRO A 248 11.12 -19.86 3.86
N ASN A 249 11.24 -19.57 5.17
CA ASN A 249 11.81 -20.47 6.16
C ASN A 249 10.77 -20.88 7.20
N ILE A 250 10.70 -22.20 7.50
CA ILE A 250 9.75 -22.75 8.46
C ILE A 250 9.98 -22.24 9.89
N GLU A 251 11.25 -22.07 10.27
CA GLU A 251 11.62 -21.51 11.58
C GLU A 251 11.09 -20.09 11.74
N LYS A 252 11.25 -19.24 10.71
CA LYS A 252 10.67 -17.88 10.70
C LYS A 252 9.15 -17.91 10.74
N ARG A 253 8.50 -18.88 10.07
CA ARG A 253 7.03 -19.03 10.12
C ARG A 253 6.56 -19.32 11.54
N ILE A 254 7.23 -20.25 12.23
CA ILE A 254 6.87 -20.60 13.62
C ILE A 254 7.07 -19.40 14.53
N ARG A 255 8.22 -18.70 14.43
CA ARG A 255 8.51 -17.52 15.24
C ARG A 255 7.46 -16.43 15.04
N VAL A 256 7.20 -16.05 13.79
CA VAL A 256 6.20 -15.00 13.47
C VAL A 256 4.78 -15.45 13.88
N TRP A 257 4.46 -16.72 13.73
CA TRP A 257 3.19 -17.25 14.20
C TRP A 257 3.04 -17.12 15.73
N LEU A 258 4.08 -17.42 16.50
CA LEU A 258 4.11 -17.24 17.96
C LEU A 258 3.98 -15.75 18.32
N ASP A 259 4.82 -14.88 17.75
CA ASP A 259 4.79 -13.45 17.99
C ASP A 259 3.40 -12.87 17.70
N TRP A 260 2.83 -13.27 16.59
CA TRP A 260 1.48 -12.83 16.21
C TRP A 260 0.38 -13.32 17.16
N ASN A 261 0.51 -14.50 17.75
CA ASN A 261 -0.46 -14.96 18.74
C ASN A 261 -0.29 -14.25 20.08
N ILE A 262 0.94 -13.95 20.49
CA ILE A 262 1.24 -13.14 21.67
C ILE A 262 0.61 -11.74 21.52
N ASP A 263 0.78 -11.08 20.35
CA ASP A 263 0.20 -9.76 20.05
C ASP A 263 -1.34 -9.71 20.12
N LEU A 264 -2.01 -10.86 20.02
CA LEU A 264 -3.46 -10.88 20.21
C LEU A 264 -3.87 -10.55 21.67
N PHE A 265 -2.99 -10.82 22.62
CA PHE A 265 -3.28 -10.70 24.06
C PHE A 265 -2.41 -9.63 24.73
N SER A 266 -1.31 -9.21 24.11
CA SER A 266 -0.41 -8.18 24.64
C SER A 266 -0.70 -6.79 24.04
N ARG A 267 -0.26 -5.74 24.76
CA ARG A 267 -0.23 -4.38 24.24
C ARG A 267 0.96 -4.24 23.30
N ILE A 268 0.87 -3.30 22.36
CA ILE A 268 2.00 -2.96 21.49
C ILE A 268 3.16 -2.46 22.37
N ASP A 269 4.34 -3.04 22.14
CA ASP A 269 5.58 -2.56 22.78
C ASP A 269 6.04 -1.28 22.07
N ILE A 270 5.99 -0.15 22.78
CA ILE A 270 6.36 1.16 22.25
C ILE A 270 7.67 1.59 22.90
N SER A 271 8.76 1.58 22.11
CA SER A 271 10.03 2.13 22.53
C SER A 271 9.99 3.66 22.49
N ARG A 272 10.21 4.30 23.63
CA ARG A 272 10.39 5.76 23.72
C ARG A 272 11.86 6.10 23.52
N TYR A 273 12.19 6.83 22.49
CA TYR A 273 13.47 7.50 22.36
C TYR A 273 13.36 8.87 23.01
N GLY A 274 13.76 8.99 24.26
CA GLY A 274 13.88 10.29 24.93
C GLY A 274 14.97 11.11 24.24
N PHE A 275 14.61 12.05 23.38
CA PHE A 275 15.53 13.07 22.93
C PHE A 275 15.77 14.01 24.10
N LYS A 276 16.94 13.90 24.76
CA LYS A 276 17.47 15.02 25.56
C LYS A 276 17.69 16.17 24.56
N ARG A 277 16.89 17.22 24.68
CA ARG A 277 17.30 18.52 24.12
C ARG A 277 18.49 18.96 24.95
N ASP A 278 19.67 19.04 24.35
CA ASP A 278 20.73 19.86 24.87
C ASP A 278 20.18 21.29 24.87
N THR A 279 20.03 21.82 26.08
CA THR A 279 19.60 23.20 26.36
C THR A 279 20.66 24.18 25.95
#